data_bd51f127bfc9cf460b92fa8a999adcd8
#
_entry.id   bd51f127bfc9cf460b92fa8a999adcd8
#
_cell.length_a   1.000
_cell.length_b   1.000
_cell.length_c   1.000
_cell.angle_alpha   90.00
_cell.angle_beta   90.00
_cell.angle_gamma   90.00
#
_symmetry.space_group_name_H-M   'P 1'
#
loop_
_entity.id
_entity.type
_entity.pdbx_description
1 polymer ?
#
loop_
_entity_poly.entity_id
_entity_poly.type
_entity_poly.pdbx_seq_one_letter_code
_entity_poly.pdbx_strand_id
1 'polypeptide(L)'
;WAAKARTAGEPLPFDVRVANRFTVTMPPSDPDTWVLIDTPPSQSDLIAAAVDASSLVVLVTTPGPLDLDRMWETAKAIDRPSSVLLTQTRANTVALRDAERFLTDRGLARFDATIPFKEALRRSSESGRMPSASGYGLVANELIEAFNGIE
;
A
#
# COMPACT_ATOMS: atom_id res chain seq x y z
N TRP A 1 5.59 -13.26 4.50
CA TRP A 1 5.19 -12.85 5.85
C TRP A 1 4.37 -13.93 6.54
N ALA A 2 3.20 -14.30 6.05
CA ALA A 2 2.28 -15.26 6.67
C ALA A 2 2.94 -16.60 7.01
N ALA A 3 3.74 -17.17 6.10
CA ALA A 3 4.47 -18.42 6.35
C ALA A 3 5.48 -18.27 7.49
N LYS A 4 6.25 -17.18 7.52
CA LYS A 4 7.24 -16.90 8.57
C LYS A 4 6.58 -16.67 9.93
N ALA A 5 5.52 -15.89 9.99
CA ALA A 5 4.74 -15.64 11.20
C ALA A 5 4.20 -16.95 11.79
N ARG A 6 3.65 -17.82 10.93
CA ARG A 6 3.18 -19.14 11.34
C ARG A 6 4.30 -20.04 11.88
N THR A 7 5.46 -20.04 11.22
CA THR A 7 6.64 -20.81 11.69
C THR A 7 7.17 -20.29 13.02
N ALA A 8 7.04 -18.99 13.27
CA ALA A 8 7.42 -18.37 14.54
C ALA A 8 6.41 -18.58 15.68
N GLY A 9 5.31 -19.30 15.43
CA GLY A 9 4.25 -19.54 16.42
C GLY A 9 3.29 -18.37 16.65
N GLU A 10 3.35 -17.34 15.80
CA GLU A 10 2.51 -16.14 15.86
C GLU A 10 1.83 -15.91 14.52
N PRO A 11 0.80 -16.70 14.16
CA PRO A 11 0.08 -16.53 12.90
C PRO A 11 -0.54 -15.14 12.81
N LEU A 12 -0.66 -14.62 11.58
CA LEU A 12 -1.35 -13.36 11.34
C LEU A 12 -2.83 -13.47 11.76
N PRO A 13 -3.43 -12.40 12.29
CA PRO A 13 -4.83 -12.41 12.75
C PRO A 13 -5.85 -12.32 11.59
N PHE A 14 -5.42 -12.58 10.36
CA PHE A 14 -6.24 -12.54 9.16
C PHE A 14 -5.80 -13.62 8.16
N ASP A 15 -6.68 -13.99 7.26
CA ASP A 15 -6.41 -14.96 6.19
C ASP A 15 -5.49 -14.37 5.13
N VAL A 16 -4.55 -15.19 4.64
CA VAL A 16 -3.72 -14.88 3.49
C VAL A 16 -3.90 -15.98 2.45
N ARG A 17 -4.31 -15.59 1.26
CA ARG A 17 -4.59 -16.49 0.13
C ARG A 17 -3.76 -16.10 -1.08
N VAL A 18 -3.31 -17.09 -1.83
CA VAL A 18 -2.70 -16.86 -3.14
C VAL A 18 -3.82 -16.68 -4.14
N ALA A 19 -3.79 -15.59 -4.88
CA ALA A 19 -4.76 -15.28 -5.91
C ALA A 19 -4.15 -15.37 -7.31
N ASN A 20 -4.99 -15.62 -8.29
CA ASN A 20 -4.70 -15.50 -9.72
C ASN A 20 -5.70 -14.49 -10.34
N ARG A 21 -5.57 -14.21 -11.63
CA ARG A 21 -6.41 -13.22 -12.33
C ARG A 21 -7.93 -13.47 -12.22
N PHE A 22 -8.35 -14.71 -11.99
CA PHE A 22 -9.77 -15.05 -11.87
C PHE A 22 -10.24 -14.95 -10.41
N THR A 23 -9.42 -15.36 -9.46
CA THR A 23 -9.79 -15.39 -8.05
C THR A 23 -9.62 -14.01 -7.37
N VAL A 24 -8.78 -13.13 -7.91
CA VAL A 24 -8.58 -11.77 -7.39
C VAL A 24 -9.83 -10.90 -7.55
N THR A 25 -10.67 -11.19 -8.53
CA THR A 25 -11.92 -10.46 -8.80
C THR A 25 -13.12 -11.00 -8.02
N MET A 26 -12.97 -12.09 -7.26
CA MET A 26 -14.07 -12.66 -6.48
C MET A 26 -14.34 -11.79 -5.25
N PRO A 27 -15.57 -11.32 -5.05
CA PRO A 27 -15.92 -10.54 -3.88
C PRO A 27 -15.74 -11.37 -2.61
N PRO A 28 -15.47 -10.74 -1.46
CA PRO A 28 -15.50 -11.43 -0.18
C PRO A 28 -16.90 -11.96 0.12
N SER A 29 -16.98 -13.01 0.94
CA SER A 29 -18.27 -13.60 1.35
C SER A 29 -19.07 -12.68 2.26
N ASP A 30 -18.38 -11.79 2.98
CA ASP A 30 -18.94 -10.80 3.87
C ASP A 30 -18.58 -9.41 3.30
N PRO A 31 -19.59 -8.57 2.98
CA PRO A 31 -19.37 -7.24 2.40
C PRO A 31 -18.58 -6.29 3.34
N ASP A 32 -18.59 -6.53 4.64
CA ASP A 32 -17.84 -5.71 5.62
C ASP A 32 -16.37 -6.14 5.76
N THR A 33 -15.95 -7.14 4.97
CA THR A 33 -14.57 -7.63 4.98
C THR A 33 -13.64 -6.75 4.15
N TRP A 34 -12.57 -6.27 4.78
CA TRP A 34 -11.46 -5.64 4.08
C TRP A 34 -10.62 -6.68 3.33
N VAL A 35 -10.41 -6.45 2.05
CA VAL A 35 -9.54 -7.26 1.19
C VAL A 35 -8.37 -6.41 0.73
N LEU A 36 -7.15 -6.79 1.12
CA LEU A 36 -5.92 -6.16 0.63
C LEU A 36 -5.29 -7.07 -0.44
N ILE A 37 -5.12 -6.51 -1.63
CA ILE A 37 -4.52 -7.23 -2.77
C ILE A 37 -3.08 -6.75 -2.94
N ASP A 38 -2.13 -7.61 -2.63
CA ASP A 38 -0.71 -7.38 -2.88
C ASP A 38 -0.33 -7.93 -4.25
N THR A 39 0.08 -7.05 -5.15
CA THR A 39 0.37 -7.41 -6.55
C THR A 39 1.87 -7.63 -6.77
N PRO A 40 2.26 -8.72 -7.44
CA PRO A 40 3.66 -8.93 -7.80
C PRO A 40 4.11 -7.94 -8.89
N PRO A 41 5.37 -7.56 -8.94
CA PRO A 41 5.90 -6.77 -10.05
C PRO A 41 5.82 -7.57 -11.36
N SER A 42 5.58 -6.89 -12.47
CA SER A 42 5.69 -7.43 -13.84
C SER A 42 4.63 -8.44 -14.29
N GLN A 43 3.49 -8.56 -13.62
CA GLN A 43 2.35 -9.36 -14.09
C GLN A 43 1.18 -8.44 -14.48
N SER A 44 1.26 -7.84 -15.66
CA SER A 44 0.32 -6.82 -16.14
C SER A 44 -1.15 -7.26 -16.05
N ASP A 45 -1.46 -8.49 -16.45
CA ASP A 45 -2.83 -9.01 -16.46
C ASP A 45 -3.41 -9.18 -15.05
N LEU A 46 -2.56 -9.62 -14.09
CA LEU A 46 -2.98 -9.73 -12.69
C LEU A 46 -3.13 -8.36 -12.03
N ILE A 47 -2.22 -7.44 -12.33
CA ILE A 47 -2.29 -6.06 -11.85
C ILE A 47 -3.56 -5.39 -12.37
N ALA A 48 -3.85 -5.49 -13.68
CA ALA A 48 -5.06 -4.94 -14.25
C ALA A 48 -6.33 -5.51 -13.59
N ALA A 49 -6.42 -6.83 -13.43
CA ALA A 49 -7.55 -7.46 -12.76
C ALA A 49 -7.68 -7.04 -11.29
N ALA A 50 -6.57 -6.85 -10.57
CA ALA A 50 -6.56 -6.35 -9.21
C ALA A 50 -7.04 -4.89 -9.12
N VAL A 51 -6.58 -4.03 -10.03
CA VAL A 51 -7.01 -2.62 -10.14
C VAL A 51 -8.50 -2.56 -10.42
N ASP A 52 -8.99 -3.34 -11.39
CA ASP A 52 -10.42 -3.35 -11.76
C ASP A 52 -11.34 -3.83 -10.62
N ALA A 53 -10.85 -4.73 -9.78
CA ALA A 53 -11.59 -5.24 -8.63
C ALA A 53 -11.50 -4.34 -7.38
N SER A 54 -10.62 -3.33 -7.38
CA SER A 54 -10.35 -2.52 -6.20
C SER A 54 -11.26 -1.30 -6.10
N SER A 55 -11.69 -0.98 -4.88
CA SER A 55 -12.37 0.29 -4.55
C SER A 55 -11.38 1.45 -4.43
N LEU A 56 -10.14 1.15 -4.05
CA LEU A 56 -9.04 2.12 -3.94
C LEU A 56 -7.73 1.44 -4.34
N VAL A 57 -6.90 2.13 -5.10
CA VAL A 57 -5.53 1.71 -5.42
C VAL A 57 -4.55 2.51 -4.59
N VAL A 58 -3.70 1.83 -3.84
CA VAL A 58 -2.60 2.47 -3.09
C VAL A 58 -1.32 2.38 -3.90
N LEU A 59 -0.84 3.53 -4.38
CA LEU A 59 0.41 3.66 -5.11
C LEU A 59 1.56 3.88 -4.13
N VAL A 60 2.38 2.86 -3.93
CA VAL A 60 3.51 2.91 -2.99
C VAL A 60 4.77 3.39 -3.70
N THR A 61 5.41 4.43 -3.17
CA THR A 61 6.66 4.97 -3.72
C THR A 61 7.61 5.47 -2.63
N THR A 62 8.86 5.74 -2.98
CA THR A 62 9.81 6.45 -2.13
C THR A 62 9.94 7.91 -2.56
N PRO A 63 10.53 8.81 -1.75
CA PRO A 63 10.77 10.20 -2.14
C PRO A 63 11.85 10.38 -3.22
N GLY A 64 12.40 9.30 -3.76
CA GLY A 64 13.41 9.36 -4.82
C GLY A 64 12.83 9.82 -6.17
N PRO A 65 13.50 10.71 -6.93
CA PRO A 65 12.97 11.24 -8.19
C PRO A 65 12.58 10.15 -9.20
N LEU A 66 13.41 9.12 -9.38
CA LEU A 66 13.14 8.02 -10.29
C LEU A 66 11.93 7.18 -9.88
N ASP A 67 11.73 6.99 -8.57
CA ASP A 67 10.58 6.25 -8.06
C ASP A 67 9.29 7.06 -8.22
N LEU A 68 9.35 8.38 -8.01
CA LEU A 68 8.24 9.29 -8.23
C LEU A 68 7.84 9.33 -9.71
N ASP A 69 8.81 9.37 -10.63
CA ASP A 69 8.53 9.35 -12.07
C ASP A 69 7.86 8.03 -12.48
N ARG A 70 8.35 6.88 -12.02
CA ARG A 70 7.73 5.57 -12.29
C ARG A 70 6.32 5.47 -11.71
N MET A 71 6.15 5.94 -10.49
CA MET A 71 4.83 5.99 -9.84
C MET A 71 3.87 6.87 -10.64
N TRP A 72 4.31 8.03 -11.11
CA TRP A 72 3.52 8.92 -11.96
C TRP A 72 3.07 8.26 -13.27
N GLU A 73 3.98 7.57 -13.98
CA GLU A 73 3.61 6.80 -15.17
C GLU A 73 2.55 5.73 -14.85
N THR A 74 2.66 5.07 -13.70
CA THR A 74 1.66 4.10 -13.24
C THR A 74 0.33 4.79 -12.92
N ALA A 75 0.36 5.92 -12.21
CA ALA A 75 -0.84 6.67 -11.82
C ALA A 75 -1.67 7.12 -13.02
N LYS A 76 -1.02 7.53 -14.11
CA LYS A 76 -1.71 7.94 -15.35
C LYS A 76 -2.46 6.79 -16.05
N ALA A 77 -2.04 5.56 -15.81
CA ALA A 77 -2.64 4.38 -16.41
C ALA A 77 -3.79 3.79 -15.57
N ILE A 78 -4.03 4.31 -14.38
CA ILE A 78 -5.06 3.81 -13.46
C ILE A 78 -6.32 4.67 -13.59
N ASP A 79 -7.42 4.04 -14.00
CA ASP A 79 -8.75 4.65 -14.08
C ASP A 79 -9.60 4.23 -12.86
N ARG A 80 -9.05 4.37 -11.67
CA ARG A 80 -9.71 4.05 -10.39
C ARG A 80 -9.29 5.07 -9.32
N PRO A 81 -10.10 5.28 -8.28
CA PRO A 81 -9.66 6.06 -7.13
C PRO A 81 -8.31 5.57 -6.64
N SER A 82 -7.36 6.47 -6.52
CA SER A 82 -6.01 6.11 -6.09
C SER A 82 -5.43 7.14 -5.13
N SER A 83 -4.56 6.69 -4.24
CA SER A 83 -3.84 7.54 -3.30
C SER A 83 -2.39 7.09 -3.17
N VAL A 84 -1.47 8.03 -3.08
CA VAL A 84 -0.03 7.75 -3.00
C VAL A 84 0.41 7.60 -1.55
N LEU A 85 1.09 6.51 -1.23
CA LEU A 85 1.73 6.28 0.06
C LEU A 85 3.25 6.44 -0.08
N LEU A 86 3.80 7.48 0.55
CA LEU A 86 5.24 7.70 0.63
C LEU A 86 5.85 6.78 1.70
N THR A 87 6.78 5.94 1.29
CA THR A 87 7.50 5.01 2.16
C THR A 87 8.99 5.31 2.21
N GLN A 88 9.70 4.71 3.16
CA GLN A 88 11.14 4.93 3.38
C GLN A 88 11.49 6.42 3.57
N THR A 89 10.57 7.18 4.13
CA THR A 89 10.73 8.62 4.34
C THR A 89 11.70 8.92 5.48
N ARG A 90 12.34 10.07 5.41
CA ARG A 90 13.11 10.67 6.51
C ARG A 90 12.53 12.04 6.81
N ALA A 91 12.07 12.25 8.04
CA ALA A 91 11.47 13.50 8.44
C ALA A 91 12.44 14.69 8.23
N ASN A 92 11.89 15.85 7.91
CA ASN A 92 12.61 17.11 7.75
C ASN A 92 13.67 17.11 6.62
N THR A 93 13.55 16.22 5.63
CA THR A 93 14.46 16.21 4.48
C THR A 93 13.93 17.01 3.30
N VAL A 94 14.84 17.50 2.46
CA VAL A 94 14.50 18.16 1.19
C VAL A 94 13.75 17.17 0.29
N ALA A 95 14.23 15.92 0.20
CA ALA A 95 13.63 14.90 -0.64
C ALA A 95 12.15 14.64 -0.31
N LEU A 96 11.78 14.62 0.99
CA LEU A 96 10.39 14.44 1.39
C LEU A 96 9.52 15.65 0.94
N ARG A 97 9.99 16.87 1.21
CA ARG A 97 9.27 18.09 0.79
C ARG A 97 9.10 18.20 -0.72
N ASP A 98 10.14 17.82 -1.48
CA ASP A 98 10.07 17.85 -2.93
C ASP A 98 9.13 16.78 -3.48
N ALA A 99 9.08 15.60 -2.85
CA ALA A 99 8.13 14.55 -3.19
C ALA A 99 6.68 15.00 -2.92
N GLU A 100 6.41 15.60 -1.77
CA GLU A 100 5.08 16.13 -1.44
C GLU A 100 4.65 17.23 -2.43
N ARG A 101 5.55 18.14 -2.79
CA ARG A 101 5.30 19.16 -3.82
C ARG A 101 5.02 18.51 -5.18
N PHE A 102 5.83 17.53 -5.58
CA PHE A 102 5.64 16.78 -6.84
C PHE A 102 4.24 16.19 -6.95
N LEU A 103 3.71 15.61 -5.87
CA LEU A 103 2.37 15.04 -5.83
C LEU A 103 1.30 16.12 -5.90
N THR A 104 1.45 17.19 -5.13
CA THR A 104 0.53 18.34 -5.12
C THR A 104 0.43 19.02 -6.49
N ASP A 105 1.57 19.29 -7.13
CA ASP A 105 1.62 19.97 -8.43
C ASP A 105 0.95 19.15 -9.55
N ARG A 106 0.83 17.82 -9.35
CA ARG A 106 0.16 16.89 -10.29
C ARG A 106 -1.27 16.56 -9.91
N GLY A 107 -1.78 17.12 -8.81
CA GLY A 107 -3.14 16.84 -8.33
C GLY A 107 -3.34 15.42 -7.84
N LEU A 108 -2.27 14.73 -7.42
CA LEU A 108 -2.36 13.37 -6.92
C LEU A 108 -2.77 13.37 -5.44
N ALA A 109 -3.82 12.60 -5.12
CA ALA A 109 -4.17 12.33 -3.74
C ALA A 109 -3.05 11.52 -3.06
N ARG A 110 -2.78 11.80 -1.80
CA ARG A 110 -1.81 11.07 -1.00
C ARG A 110 -2.30 10.88 0.44
N PHE A 111 -1.74 9.90 1.10
CA PHE A 111 -1.88 9.77 2.54
C PHE A 111 -1.12 10.91 3.24
N ASP A 112 -1.67 11.42 4.32
CA ASP A 112 -0.96 12.36 5.21
C ASP A 112 0.12 11.63 6.00
N ALA A 113 -0.16 10.40 6.42
CA ALA A 113 0.82 9.51 7.01
C ALA A 113 1.86 9.05 6.00
N THR A 114 3.09 8.94 6.46
CA THR A 114 4.20 8.36 5.69
C THR A 114 4.84 7.21 6.46
N ILE A 115 5.44 6.27 5.75
CA ILE A 115 6.18 5.16 6.38
C ILE A 115 7.66 5.52 6.48
N PRO A 116 8.20 5.67 7.69
CA PRO A 116 9.58 6.09 7.86
C PRO A 116 10.58 5.00 7.48
N PHE A 117 11.76 5.42 7.04
CA PHE A 117 12.89 4.51 6.88
C PHE A 117 13.37 4.04 8.27
N LYS A 118 13.11 2.77 8.59
CA LYS A 118 13.53 2.14 9.83
C LYS A 118 14.13 0.76 9.56
N GLU A 119 15.28 0.50 10.17
CA GLU A 119 15.93 -0.81 10.08
C GLU A 119 15.03 -1.93 10.66
N ALA A 120 14.27 -1.64 11.71
CA ALA A 120 13.32 -2.57 12.28
C ALA A 120 12.23 -3.01 11.26
N LEU A 121 11.79 -2.11 10.36
CA LEU A 121 10.85 -2.45 9.29
C LEU A 121 11.49 -3.35 8.24
N ARG A 122 12.75 -3.13 7.89
CA ARG A 122 13.48 -4.01 6.96
C ARG A 122 13.63 -5.42 7.54
N ARG A 123 13.99 -5.52 8.81
CA ARG A 123 14.14 -6.82 9.50
C ARG A 123 12.81 -7.52 9.77
N SER A 124 11.70 -6.81 9.80
CA SER A 124 10.39 -7.41 10.02
C SER A 124 10.02 -8.46 8.97
N SER A 125 10.55 -8.34 7.75
CA SER A 125 10.40 -9.36 6.70
C SER A 125 11.11 -10.69 7.03
N GLU A 126 12.08 -10.68 7.95
CA GLU A 126 12.78 -11.89 8.41
C GLU A 126 11.98 -12.63 9.49
N SER A 127 11.36 -11.88 10.40
CA SER A 127 10.64 -12.42 11.56
C SER A 127 9.14 -12.63 11.31
N GLY A 128 8.57 -11.96 10.32
CA GLY A 128 7.12 -11.91 10.12
C GLY A 128 6.38 -11.02 11.11
N ARG A 129 7.10 -10.26 11.96
CA ARG A 129 6.52 -9.38 12.98
C ARG A 129 6.64 -7.92 12.58
N MET A 130 5.56 -7.18 12.68
CA MET A 130 5.55 -5.75 12.45
C MET A 130 5.95 -5.01 13.74
N PRO A 131 6.94 -4.08 13.69
CA PRO A 131 7.25 -3.26 14.85
C PRO A 131 6.10 -2.31 15.19
N SER A 132 5.83 -2.10 16.48
CA SER A 132 4.72 -1.27 16.98
C SER A 132 4.73 0.17 16.44
N ALA A 133 5.89 0.75 16.24
CA ALA A 133 6.06 2.11 15.70
C ALA A 133 6.32 2.11 14.18
N SER A 134 5.58 1.33 13.42
CA SER A 134 5.78 1.18 11.97
C SER A 134 5.30 2.37 11.12
N GLY A 135 4.31 3.11 11.60
CA GLY A 135 3.57 4.12 10.82
C GLY A 135 2.32 3.57 10.12
N TYR A 136 2.23 2.26 9.90
CA TYR A 136 1.08 1.66 9.20
C TYR A 136 -0.26 1.80 9.95
N GLY A 137 -0.23 1.96 11.28
CA GLY A 137 -1.44 2.23 12.04
C GLY A 137 -2.10 3.56 11.66
N LEU A 138 -1.31 4.60 11.35
CA LEU A 138 -1.83 5.89 10.88
C LEU A 138 -2.45 5.73 9.49
N VAL A 139 -1.79 5.02 8.59
CA VAL A 139 -2.31 4.72 7.24
C VAL A 139 -3.63 3.95 7.33
N ALA A 140 -3.73 2.97 8.23
CA ALA A 140 -4.96 2.22 8.44
C ALA A 140 -6.11 3.12 8.94
N ASN A 141 -5.83 4.06 9.84
CA ASN A 141 -6.84 5.02 10.31
C ASN A 141 -7.34 5.91 9.17
N GLU A 142 -6.44 6.46 8.35
CA GLU A 142 -6.82 7.27 7.19
C GLU A 142 -7.69 6.47 6.19
N LEU A 143 -7.37 5.19 5.95
CA LEU A 143 -8.20 4.32 5.12
C LEU A 143 -9.60 4.14 5.70
N ILE A 144 -9.69 3.83 7.00
CA ILE A 144 -10.97 3.64 7.68
C ILE A 144 -11.81 4.92 7.65
N GLU A 145 -11.21 6.07 7.91
CA GLU A 145 -11.88 7.37 7.85
C GLU A 145 -12.38 7.69 6.43
N ALA A 146 -11.55 7.42 5.41
CA ALA A 146 -11.93 7.66 4.01
C ALA A 146 -13.13 6.81 3.58
N PHE A 147 -13.22 5.57 4.02
CA PHE A 147 -14.34 4.70 3.67
C PHE A 147 -15.59 4.93 4.53
N ASN A 148 -15.45 5.32 5.80
CA ASN A 148 -16.58 5.69 6.66
C ASN A 148 -17.22 7.03 6.26
N GLY A 149 -16.52 7.90 5.56
CA GLY A 149 -17.04 9.19 5.07
C GLY A 149 -17.80 9.11 3.73
N ILE A 150 -18.00 7.92 3.19
CA ILE A 150 -18.69 7.68 1.90
C ILE A 150 -20.18 7.28 2.11
N GLU A 151 -20.74 7.40 3.30
CA GLU A 151 -22.18 7.21 3.56
C GLU A 151 -23.06 8.30 2.93
#